data_ff12a7220d2c3e0dd443a87bc3c8beb8
#
_entry.id   ff12a7220d2c3e0dd443a87bc3c8beb8
#
_cell.length_a   1.000
_cell.length_b   1.000
_cell.length_c   1.000
_cell.angle_alpha   90.00
_cell.angle_beta   90.00
_cell.angle_gamma   90.00
#
_symmetry.space_group_name_H-M   'P 1'
#
loop_
_entity.id
_entity.type
_entity.pdbx_description
1 polymer ?
#
loop_
_entity_poly.entity_id
_entity_poly.type
_entity_poly.pdbx_seq_one_letter_code
_entity_poly.pdbx_strand_id
1 'polypeptide(L)'
;ALKSGDIDVGFGRFRHSDNFVQQIFLRHERFVVALPMAHPLASRPDDIGIAFKELLEDTLILYHRTPLPILQNPLLNGETDQLMYLFARHQLSPHLTTKVRDIQIALGLVAAGEGITLVPDSLKTVRTEQIHYHRLRHEDATTPIFMNVLAHQSNPYIDDLLQATYQVYEAKGIT
;
A
#
# COMPACT_ATOMS: atom_id res chain seq x y z
N ALA A 1 -16.56 -9.02 11.07
CA ALA A 1 -15.56 -9.69 11.93
C ALA A 1 -15.39 -8.95 13.26
N LEU A 2 -14.86 -7.69 13.31
CA LEU A 2 -14.77 -6.92 14.58
C LEU A 2 -16.14 -6.76 15.25
N LYS A 3 -17.16 -6.27 14.53
CA LYS A 3 -18.51 -6.04 15.07
C LYS A 3 -19.25 -7.32 15.47
N SER A 4 -18.95 -8.44 14.84
CA SER A 4 -19.50 -9.75 15.18
C SER A 4 -18.75 -10.45 16.32
N GLY A 5 -17.62 -9.90 16.78
CA GLY A 5 -16.79 -10.50 17.82
C GLY A 5 -15.96 -11.70 17.35
N ASP A 6 -15.86 -11.94 16.04
CA ASP A 6 -15.04 -13.03 15.49
C ASP A 6 -13.55 -12.75 15.61
N ILE A 7 -13.19 -11.47 15.68
CA ILE A 7 -11.82 -10.99 15.94
C ILE A 7 -11.84 -9.80 16.90
N ASP A 8 -10.81 -9.64 17.69
CA ASP A 8 -10.62 -8.52 18.62
C ASP A 8 -9.85 -7.37 17.96
N VAL A 9 -8.96 -7.68 17.05
CA VAL A 9 -8.06 -6.73 16.38
C VAL A 9 -7.97 -7.00 14.90
N GLY A 10 -7.94 -5.94 14.10
CA GLY A 10 -7.68 -6.00 12.66
C GLY A 10 -6.61 -5.00 12.26
N PHE A 11 -5.74 -5.35 11.31
CA PHE A 11 -4.80 -4.42 10.72
C PHE A 11 -5.26 -4.00 9.33
N GLY A 12 -5.12 -2.72 9.01
CA GLY A 12 -5.56 -2.18 7.74
C GLY A 12 -4.81 -0.92 7.31
N ARG A 13 -4.98 -0.54 6.04
CA ARG A 13 -4.34 0.63 5.44
C ARG A 13 -5.33 1.75 5.07
N PHE A 14 -6.61 1.56 5.35
CA PHE A 14 -7.65 2.50 4.98
C PHE A 14 -8.27 3.13 6.23
N ARG A 15 -8.60 4.42 6.12
CA ARG A 15 -9.40 5.09 7.13
C ARG A 15 -10.85 4.63 7.01
N HIS A 16 -11.47 4.38 8.14
CA HIS A 16 -12.90 4.07 8.25
C HIS A 16 -13.60 5.20 9.00
N SER A 17 -14.81 5.54 8.58
CA SER A 17 -15.67 6.49 9.29
C SER A 17 -16.71 5.79 10.16
N ASP A 18 -16.46 4.55 10.55
CA ASP A 18 -17.38 3.75 11.37
C ASP A 18 -17.16 4.06 12.86
N ASN A 19 -18.18 4.64 13.51
CA ASN A 19 -18.12 5.03 14.91
C ASN A 19 -17.94 3.84 15.88
N PHE A 20 -18.16 2.60 15.42
CA PHE A 20 -17.94 1.38 16.21
C PHE A 20 -16.51 0.87 16.13
N VAL A 21 -15.68 1.44 15.27
CA VAL A 21 -14.29 1.04 15.10
C VAL A 21 -13.36 2.19 15.46
N GLN A 22 -12.56 1.98 16.49
CA GLN A 22 -11.45 2.86 16.81
C GLN A 22 -10.24 2.46 15.97
N GLN A 23 -9.66 3.42 15.26
CA GLN A 23 -8.44 3.23 14.49
C GLN A 23 -7.26 3.87 15.23
N ILE A 24 -6.27 3.06 15.53
CA ILE A 24 -5.01 3.49 16.13
C ILE A 24 -3.97 3.52 15.01
N PHE A 25 -3.43 4.70 14.71
CA PHE A 25 -2.35 4.84 13.74
C PHE A 25 -1.08 4.19 14.30
N LEU A 26 -0.44 3.34 13.52
CA LEU A 26 0.79 2.67 13.91
C LEU A 26 2.01 3.32 13.27
N ARG A 27 2.02 3.39 11.92
CA ARG A 27 3.13 3.98 11.15
C ARG A 27 2.73 4.25 9.71
N HIS A 28 3.61 4.94 8.98
CA HIS A 28 3.59 4.93 7.53
C HIS A 28 4.49 3.81 6.99
N GLU A 29 4.09 3.20 5.89
CA GLU A 29 4.88 2.25 5.14
C GLU A 29 5.15 2.80 3.74
N ARG A 30 6.40 2.72 3.28
CA ARG A 30 6.78 3.20 1.95
C ARG A 30 6.23 2.28 0.86
N PHE A 31 5.94 2.86 -0.30
CA PHE A 31 5.76 2.10 -1.52
C PHE A 31 7.09 1.83 -2.20
N VAL A 32 7.16 0.67 -2.84
CA VAL A 32 8.19 0.29 -3.80
C VAL A 32 7.54 0.01 -5.15
N VAL A 33 8.29 0.19 -6.23
CA VAL A 33 7.84 -0.22 -7.56
C VAL A 33 8.19 -1.68 -7.79
N ALA A 34 7.21 -2.46 -8.23
CA ALA A 34 7.38 -3.84 -8.68
C ALA A 34 7.52 -3.84 -10.21
N LEU A 35 8.65 -4.32 -10.70
CA LEU A 35 9.06 -4.34 -12.10
C LEU A 35 9.24 -5.79 -12.57
N PRO A 36 8.88 -6.13 -13.82
CA PRO A 36 9.35 -7.38 -14.42
C PRO A 36 10.88 -7.49 -14.35
N MET A 37 11.42 -8.69 -14.19
CA MET A 37 12.89 -8.87 -14.16
C MET A 37 13.62 -8.35 -15.39
N ALA A 38 12.97 -8.42 -16.57
CA ALA A 38 13.53 -7.92 -17.84
C ALA A 38 13.36 -6.40 -18.04
N HIS A 39 12.73 -5.69 -17.09
CA HIS A 39 12.49 -4.25 -17.23
C HIS A 39 13.81 -3.45 -17.21
N PRO A 40 13.99 -2.43 -18.06
CA PRO A 40 15.24 -1.64 -18.08
C PRO A 40 15.62 -1.03 -16.73
N LEU A 41 14.62 -0.60 -15.94
CA LEU A 41 14.85 -0.04 -14.60
C LEU A 41 15.20 -1.10 -13.55
N ALA A 42 15.01 -2.39 -13.81
CA ALA A 42 15.36 -3.46 -12.88
C ALA A 42 16.87 -3.62 -12.69
N SER A 43 17.68 -3.17 -13.66
CA SER A 43 19.15 -3.18 -13.57
C SER A 43 19.74 -1.95 -12.89
N ARG A 44 18.92 -1.00 -12.45
CA ARG A 44 19.37 0.21 -11.76
C ARG A 44 19.95 -0.15 -10.39
N PRO A 45 21.05 0.49 -9.96
CA PRO A 45 21.57 0.33 -8.60
C PRO A 45 20.52 0.66 -7.53
N ASP A 46 20.44 -0.15 -6.47
CA ASP A 46 19.41 -0.04 -5.41
C ASP A 46 19.47 1.28 -4.63
N ASP A 47 20.62 1.95 -4.61
CA ASP A 47 20.81 3.27 -3.98
C ASP A 47 20.20 4.42 -4.79
N ILE A 48 19.89 4.19 -6.07
CA ILE A 48 19.31 5.19 -6.96
C ILE A 48 17.81 4.93 -7.08
N GLY A 49 16.99 5.66 -6.31
CA GLY A 49 15.53 5.51 -6.38
C GLY A 49 14.95 5.87 -7.75
N ILE A 50 13.80 5.29 -8.09
CA ILE A 50 13.03 5.56 -9.31
C ILE A 50 12.06 6.72 -9.06
N ALA A 51 12.03 7.69 -9.97
CA ALA A 51 11.07 8.79 -9.91
C ALA A 51 9.75 8.41 -10.62
N PHE A 52 8.61 8.90 -10.14
CA PHE A 52 7.31 8.63 -10.76
C PHE A 52 7.26 8.95 -12.26
N LYS A 53 7.93 10.01 -12.69
CA LYS A 53 7.98 10.40 -14.11
C LYS A 53 8.60 9.33 -15.00
N GLU A 54 9.49 8.51 -14.46
CA GLU A 54 10.18 7.44 -15.22
C GLU A 54 9.27 6.23 -15.46
N LEU A 55 8.12 6.18 -14.78
CA LEU A 55 7.12 5.11 -14.86
C LEU A 55 5.94 5.45 -15.77
N LEU A 56 5.92 6.64 -16.39
CA LEU A 56 4.77 7.12 -17.17
C LEU A 56 4.59 6.40 -18.51
N GLU A 57 5.67 5.86 -19.06
CA GLU A 57 5.66 5.12 -20.33
C GLU A 57 5.22 3.65 -20.16
N ASP A 58 5.15 3.18 -18.91
CA ASP A 58 4.78 1.82 -18.58
C ASP A 58 3.27 1.69 -18.35
N THR A 59 2.73 0.48 -18.58
CA THR A 59 1.38 0.16 -18.16
C THR A 59 1.33 0.03 -16.63
N LEU A 60 0.66 0.97 -15.96
CA LEU A 60 0.46 0.92 -14.51
C LEU A 60 -0.70 0.00 -14.17
N ILE A 61 -0.42 -1.09 -13.45
CA ILE A 61 -1.42 -2.03 -12.98
C ILE A 61 -1.96 -1.53 -11.65
N LEU A 62 -3.25 -1.14 -11.66
CA LEU A 62 -3.99 -0.66 -10.52
C LEU A 62 -4.75 -1.82 -9.87
N TYR A 63 -4.66 -1.96 -8.55
CA TYR A 63 -5.41 -2.97 -7.83
C TYR A 63 -6.37 -2.34 -6.84
N HIS A 64 -7.63 -2.77 -6.91
CA HIS A 64 -8.66 -2.33 -5.99
C HIS A 64 -9.00 -3.44 -5.00
N ARG A 65 -8.98 -3.15 -3.72
CA ARG A 65 -9.96 -3.78 -2.83
C ARG A 65 -11.25 -2.99 -2.97
N THR A 66 -12.38 -3.70 -3.05
CA THR A 66 -13.74 -3.19 -3.16
C THR A 66 -13.91 -1.73 -2.72
N PRO A 67 -14.53 -0.85 -3.52
CA PRO A 67 -14.65 0.56 -3.18
C PRO A 67 -15.21 0.70 -1.78
N LEU A 68 -14.43 1.29 -0.87
CA LEU A 68 -14.99 1.78 0.37
C LEU A 68 -15.74 3.07 0.02
N PRO A 69 -17.03 3.19 0.32
CA PRO A 69 -17.88 4.33 -0.05
C PRO A 69 -17.40 5.68 0.50
N ILE A 70 -16.28 5.74 1.19
CA ILE A 70 -15.96 6.80 2.15
C ILE A 70 -14.78 7.67 1.76
N LEU A 71 -14.03 7.32 0.72
CA LEU A 71 -13.04 8.24 0.14
C LEU A 71 -13.66 9.01 -1.05
N GLN A 72 -14.83 9.57 -0.84
CA GLN A 72 -15.34 10.62 -1.71
C GLN A 72 -14.56 11.90 -1.42
N ASN A 73 -13.38 12.03 -2.02
CA ASN A 73 -12.78 13.33 -2.19
C ASN A 73 -13.54 14.01 -3.35
N PRO A 74 -14.27 15.14 -3.10
CA PRO A 74 -15.03 15.82 -4.15
C PRO A 74 -14.17 16.31 -5.31
N LEU A 75 -12.84 16.36 -5.14
CA LEU A 75 -11.88 16.79 -6.16
C LEU A 75 -11.43 15.64 -7.09
N LEU A 76 -11.81 14.41 -6.77
CA LEU A 76 -11.40 13.22 -7.51
C LEU A 76 -12.66 12.41 -7.80
N ASN A 77 -13.25 12.62 -8.95
CA ASN A 77 -14.49 12.01 -9.46
C ASN A 77 -14.70 10.53 -9.02
N GLY A 78 -15.11 10.32 -7.77
CA GLY A 78 -15.82 9.12 -7.29
C GLY A 78 -15.03 7.84 -7.05
N GLU A 79 -13.89 7.58 -7.67
CA GLU A 79 -13.08 6.35 -7.51
C GLU A 79 -11.59 6.68 -7.54
N THR A 80 -11.07 7.24 -6.46
CA THR A 80 -9.65 7.52 -6.41
C THR A 80 -8.89 6.28 -6.02
N ASP A 81 -8.26 5.67 -6.99
CA ASP A 81 -7.22 4.69 -6.78
C ASP A 81 -6.07 5.32 -6.00
N GLN A 82 -5.62 4.67 -4.94
CA GLN A 82 -4.53 5.17 -4.10
C GLN A 82 -3.26 5.41 -4.93
N LEU A 83 -2.97 4.56 -5.92
CA LEU A 83 -1.80 4.69 -6.77
C LEU A 83 -1.92 5.91 -7.69
N MET A 84 -3.08 6.11 -8.31
CA MET A 84 -3.34 7.31 -9.13
C MET A 84 -3.22 8.58 -8.29
N TYR A 85 -3.66 8.56 -7.04
CA TYR A 85 -3.50 9.69 -6.13
C TYR A 85 -2.02 10.03 -5.86
N LEU A 86 -1.14 9.02 -5.71
CA LEU A 86 0.29 9.25 -5.56
C LEU A 86 0.88 9.99 -6.78
N PHE A 87 0.54 9.56 -8.00
CA PHE A 87 0.99 10.26 -9.21
C PHE A 87 0.42 11.68 -9.30
N ALA A 88 -0.87 11.86 -9.00
CA ALA A 88 -1.54 13.17 -9.07
C ALA A 88 -0.93 14.19 -8.09
N ARG A 89 -0.48 13.76 -6.91
CA ARG A 89 0.23 14.64 -5.95
C ARG A 89 1.51 15.24 -6.54
N HIS A 90 2.14 14.54 -7.48
CA HIS A 90 3.32 15.00 -8.21
C HIS A 90 2.98 15.62 -9.58
N GLN A 91 1.70 15.96 -9.81
CA GLN A 91 1.20 16.55 -11.06
C GLN A 91 1.46 15.64 -12.28
N LEU A 92 1.47 14.33 -12.07
CA LEU A 92 1.66 13.30 -13.07
C LEU A 92 0.36 12.51 -13.27
N SER A 93 0.15 12.04 -14.52
CA SER A 93 -1.02 11.23 -14.88
C SER A 93 -0.58 10.08 -15.78
N PRO A 94 -0.47 8.85 -15.27
CA PRO A 94 -0.24 7.68 -16.08
C PRO A 94 -1.33 7.52 -17.15
N HIS A 95 -0.95 7.33 -18.39
CA HIS A 95 -1.88 7.21 -19.52
C HIS A 95 -2.29 5.75 -19.78
N LEU A 96 -1.37 4.82 -19.55
CA LEU A 96 -1.61 3.39 -19.71
C LEU A 96 -1.92 2.75 -18.37
N THR A 97 -3.15 2.30 -18.18
CA THR A 97 -3.56 1.67 -16.92
C THR A 97 -4.36 0.40 -17.15
N THR A 98 -4.10 -0.61 -16.32
CA THR A 98 -4.89 -1.85 -16.27
C THR A 98 -5.41 -2.02 -14.85
N LYS A 99 -6.71 -2.33 -14.68
CA LYS A 99 -7.33 -2.50 -13.36
C LYS A 99 -7.54 -3.98 -13.05
N VAL A 100 -7.15 -4.38 -11.84
CA VAL A 100 -7.36 -5.74 -11.32
C VAL A 100 -8.00 -5.71 -9.95
N ARG A 101 -8.51 -6.85 -9.48
CA ARG A 101 -9.28 -6.92 -8.22
C ARG A 101 -8.44 -6.86 -6.96
N ASP A 102 -7.19 -7.35 -7.03
CA ASP A 102 -6.32 -7.42 -5.86
C ASP A 102 -4.83 -7.36 -6.25
N ILE A 103 -4.01 -7.14 -5.24
CA ILE A 103 -2.57 -6.98 -5.37
C ILE A 103 -1.85 -8.26 -5.84
N GLN A 104 -2.37 -9.45 -5.55
CA GLN A 104 -1.74 -10.71 -5.98
C GLN A 104 -1.91 -10.92 -7.48
N ILE A 105 -3.07 -10.53 -8.03
CA ILE A 105 -3.29 -10.52 -9.47
C ILE A 105 -2.38 -9.48 -10.13
N ALA A 106 -2.26 -8.27 -9.55
CA ALA A 106 -1.34 -7.25 -10.05
C ALA A 106 0.10 -7.77 -10.12
N LEU A 107 0.60 -8.39 -9.04
CA LEU A 107 1.94 -8.99 -9.02
C LEU A 107 2.07 -10.14 -10.03
N GLY A 108 1.00 -10.91 -10.27
CA GLY A 108 0.99 -11.93 -11.32
C GLY A 108 1.19 -11.35 -12.71
N LEU A 109 0.53 -10.23 -13.01
CA LEU A 109 0.68 -9.53 -14.30
C LEU A 109 2.07 -8.89 -14.44
N VAL A 110 2.62 -8.31 -13.36
CA VAL A 110 4.00 -7.82 -13.36
C VAL A 110 4.98 -8.95 -13.68
N ALA A 111 4.84 -10.10 -13.02
CA ALA A 111 5.67 -11.28 -13.29
C ALA A 111 5.57 -11.77 -14.73
N ALA A 112 4.42 -11.60 -15.38
CA ALA A 112 4.19 -11.92 -16.78
C ALA A 112 4.70 -10.84 -17.77
N GLY A 113 5.20 -9.70 -17.28
CA GLY A 113 5.70 -8.62 -18.13
C GLY A 113 4.63 -7.68 -18.68
N GLU A 114 3.39 -7.74 -18.16
CA GLU A 114 2.24 -6.95 -18.65
C GLU A 114 2.23 -5.50 -18.17
N GLY A 115 3.16 -5.13 -17.30
CA GLY A 115 3.28 -3.77 -16.77
C GLY A 115 4.00 -3.74 -15.43
N ILE A 116 3.82 -2.64 -14.73
CA ILE A 116 4.42 -2.35 -13.42
C ILE A 116 3.33 -2.05 -12.40
N THR A 117 3.65 -2.13 -11.11
CA THR A 117 2.76 -1.64 -10.06
C THR A 117 3.54 -1.08 -8.87
N LEU A 118 2.86 -0.36 -7.98
CA LEU A 118 3.43 0.09 -6.71
C LEU A 118 2.83 -0.76 -5.59
N VAL A 119 3.67 -1.30 -4.74
CA VAL A 119 3.24 -2.11 -3.60
C VAL A 119 3.88 -1.63 -2.30
N PRO A 120 3.26 -1.87 -1.14
CA PRO A 120 3.92 -1.64 0.14
C PRO A 120 5.23 -2.42 0.26
N ASP A 121 6.26 -1.84 0.88
CA ASP A 121 7.60 -2.42 1.03
C ASP A 121 7.59 -3.82 1.67
N SER A 122 6.62 -4.11 2.54
CA SER A 122 6.45 -5.44 3.14
C SER A 122 6.18 -6.55 2.12
N LEU A 123 5.80 -6.24 0.90
CA LEU A 123 5.54 -7.21 -0.17
C LEU A 123 6.75 -7.46 -1.08
N LYS A 124 7.88 -6.79 -0.87
CA LYS A 124 9.08 -6.94 -1.70
C LYS A 124 9.73 -8.33 -1.69
N THR A 125 9.28 -9.22 -0.81
CA THR A 125 9.74 -10.61 -0.75
C THR A 125 8.87 -11.59 -1.54
N VAL A 126 7.77 -11.10 -2.15
CA VAL A 126 6.84 -11.93 -2.90
C VAL A 126 7.32 -12.06 -4.34
N ARG A 127 7.40 -13.29 -4.87
CA ARG A 127 7.79 -13.57 -6.27
C ARG A 127 9.13 -12.98 -6.71
N THR A 128 10.12 -12.94 -5.85
CA THR A 128 11.45 -12.33 -6.12
C THR A 128 12.22 -12.97 -7.26
N GLU A 129 11.85 -14.18 -7.70
CA GLU A 129 12.43 -14.82 -8.88
C GLU A 129 11.90 -14.23 -10.20
N GLN A 130 10.78 -13.52 -10.18
CA GLN A 130 10.08 -13.02 -11.36
C GLN A 130 9.89 -11.50 -11.34
N ILE A 131 10.00 -10.88 -10.16
CA ILE A 131 9.76 -9.46 -9.93
C ILE A 131 10.97 -8.85 -9.24
N HIS A 132 11.45 -7.75 -9.79
CA HIS A 132 12.40 -6.86 -9.13
C HIS A 132 11.67 -5.74 -8.41
N TYR A 133 12.01 -5.50 -7.14
CA TYR A 133 11.43 -4.42 -6.35
C TYR A 133 12.45 -3.32 -6.15
N HIS A 134 12.07 -2.09 -6.52
CA HIS A 134 12.96 -0.96 -6.43
C HIS A 134 12.33 0.16 -5.59
N ARG A 135 13.14 0.86 -4.81
CA ARG A 135 12.66 2.00 -4.03
C ARG A 135 12.25 3.16 -4.94
N LEU A 136 11.22 3.90 -4.52
CA LEU A 136 10.87 5.18 -5.10
C LEU A 136 11.78 6.27 -4.54
N ARG A 137 12.09 7.27 -5.37
CA ARG A 137 12.83 8.46 -4.95
C ARG A 137 12.00 9.35 -4.02
N HIS A 138 10.69 9.31 -4.17
CA HIS A 138 9.73 10.14 -3.44
C HIS A 138 9.44 9.55 -2.05
N GLU A 139 9.90 10.20 -0.99
CA GLU A 139 9.76 9.74 0.40
C GLU A 139 8.30 9.82 0.90
N ASP A 140 7.49 10.68 0.29
CA ASP A 140 6.06 10.85 0.59
C ASP A 140 5.16 9.78 -0.06
N ALA A 141 5.74 8.88 -0.87
CA ALA A 141 5.03 7.72 -1.42
C ALA A 141 4.84 6.65 -0.33
N THR A 142 3.86 6.89 0.53
CA THR A 142 3.57 6.04 1.69
C THR A 142 2.10 5.68 1.81
N THR A 143 1.83 4.62 2.56
CA THR A 143 0.49 4.22 2.98
C THR A 143 0.46 4.06 4.50
N PRO A 144 -0.60 4.53 5.20
CA PRO A 144 -0.70 4.36 6.64
C PRO A 144 -1.03 2.91 7.00
N ILE A 145 -0.56 2.47 8.16
CA ILE A 145 -1.00 1.22 8.80
C ILE A 145 -1.73 1.60 10.08
N PHE A 146 -2.92 1.02 10.24
CA PHE A 146 -3.77 1.19 11.41
C PHE A 146 -4.01 -0.16 12.10
N MET A 147 -4.05 -0.14 13.42
CA MET A 147 -4.70 -1.16 14.21
C MET A 147 -6.15 -0.74 14.43
N ASN A 148 -7.09 -1.62 14.14
CA ASN A 148 -8.52 -1.40 14.27
C ASN A 148 -9.06 -2.26 15.39
N VAL A 149 -9.76 -1.66 16.34
CA VAL A 149 -10.37 -2.31 17.48
C VAL A 149 -11.81 -1.84 17.65
N LEU A 150 -12.65 -2.54 18.39
CA LEU A 150 -13.97 -2.03 18.72
C LEU A 150 -13.86 -0.80 19.61
N ALA A 151 -14.55 0.28 19.24
CA ALA A 151 -14.74 1.44 20.10
C ALA A 151 -15.57 1.02 21.32
N HIS A 152 -15.19 1.50 22.49
CA HIS A 152 -15.91 1.26 23.75
C HIS A 152 -15.84 -0.18 24.31
N GLN A 153 -15.01 -1.05 23.76
CA GLN A 153 -14.72 -2.36 24.38
C GLN A 153 -13.42 -2.27 25.16
N SER A 154 -13.50 -2.50 26.48
CA SER A 154 -12.31 -2.63 27.32
C SER A 154 -11.76 -4.05 27.16
N ASN A 155 -10.68 -4.18 26.41
CA ASN A 155 -9.93 -5.43 26.32
C ASN A 155 -8.48 -5.13 26.76
N PRO A 156 -8.04 -5.62 27.95
CA PRO A 156 -6.72 -5.28 28.50
C PRO A 156 -5.57 -5.75 27.61
N TYR A 157 -5.77 -6.75 26.78
CA TYR A 157 -4.71 -7.26 25.89
C TYR A 157 -4.44 -6.35 24.69
N ILE A 158 -5.31 -5.37 24.40
CA ILE A 158 -5.08 -4.45 23.28
C ILE A 158 -3.90 -3.53 23.55
N ASP A 159 -3.79 -3.02 24.78
CA ASP A 159 -2.67 -2.16 25.17
C ASP A 159 -1.35 -2.94 25.16
N ASP A 160 -1.36 -4.18 25.64
CA ASP A 160 -0.18 -5.07 25.60
C ASP A 160 0.24 -5.36 24.16
N LEU A 161 -0.71 -5.66 23.27
CA LEU A 161 -0.45 -5.89 21.85
C LEU A 161 0.12 -4.63 21.17
N LEU A 162 -0.43 -3.47 21.47
CA LEU A 162 0.04 -2.20 20.93
C LEU A 162 1.47 -1.91 21.38
N GLN A 163 1.75 -2.10 22.64
CA GLN A 163 3.10 -1.93 23.21
C GLN A 163 4.10 -2.91 22.57
N ALA A 164 3.73 -4.18 22.45
CA ALA A 164 4.56 -5.18 21.79
C ALA A 164 4.81 -4.83 20.30
N THR A 165 3.80 -4.28 19.61
CA THR A 165 3.94 -3.82 18.23
C THR A 165 4.98 -2.71 18.11
N TYR A 166 4.94 -1.71 18.97
CA TYR A 166 5.93 -0.62 18.97
C TYR A 166 7.32 -1.11 19.34
N GLN A 167 7.46 -2.02 20.30
CA GLN A 167 8.77 -2.64 20.64
C GLN A 167 9.37 -3.36 19.42
N VAL A 168 8.56 -4.11 18.66
CA VAL A 168 9.03 -4.76 17.42
C VAL A 168 9.45 -3.74 16.37
N TYR A 169 8.71 -2.64 16.21
CA TYR A 169 9.08 -1.59 15.28
C TYR A 169 10.43 -0.95 15.68
N GLU A 170 10.59 -0.59 16.93
CA GLU A 170 11.84 -0.03 17.46
C GLU A 170 13.01 -0.98 17.27
N ALA A 171 12.87 -2.24 17.65
CA ALA A 171 13.91 -3.27 17.50
C ALA A 171 14.34 -3.49 16.04
N LYS A 172 13.45 -3.25 15.09
CA LYS A 172 13.70 -3.39 13.64
C LYS A 172 14.07 -2.07 12.96
N GLY A 173 14.17 -0.96 13.69
CA GLY A 173 14.41 0.37 13.13
C GLY A 173 13.29 0.82 12.18
N ILE A 174 12.05 0.38 12.41
CA ILE A 174 10.88 0.74 11.62
C ILE A 174 10.27 1.99 12.25
N THR A 175 10.31 3.11 11.54
CA THR A 175 9.76 4.42 11.97
C THR A 175 8.52 4.79 11.16
#